data_da2b984ba9d8633f2df1fff8249e9682
#
_entry.id   da2b984ba9d8633f2df1fff8249e9682
#
_cell.length_a   1.000
_cell.length_b   1.000
_cell.length_c   1.000
_cell.angle_alpha   90.00
_cell.angle_beta   90.00
_cell.angle_gamma   90.00
#
_symmetry.space_group_name_H-M   'P 1'
#
loop_
_entity.id
_entity.type
_entity.pdbx_description
1 polymer ?
#
loop_
_entity_poly.entity_id
_entity_poly.type
_entity_poly.pdbx_seq_one_letter_code
_entity_poly.pdbx_strand_id
1 'polypeptide(L)'
;MFHEEILRLINLHHEGSYWDFKKQWYSDKCDLLHDIICMANNLENRDAYIIVGIDEENNFRFIDVSKDSNRKNTQMLVDFLKDKKFVGGTRPSVHVEILDYGVATIDVIVVENSYNTPFYLAERFQQIQANSIYTRIQDTNTPIDKSADINNVEYLWKKRFHMIDTPIEKFRYYLLDKDNWSQSSGEDHLYYNLYPEYSINFEQDERDGYEYYFFNQCNHNPHWGIIQLKYMSTSLLEFSGIGLDGFNYFTIAPEFGYFHLDGSHLNENTIYFKYFVKGSLPYIIHNFYYR
;
A
#
# COMPACT_ATOMS: atom_id res chain seq x y z
N MET A 1 11.39 8.26 6.17
CA MET A 1 9.94 8.04 5.93
C MET A 1 9.38 6.97 6.89
N PHE A 2 9.71 5.67 6.80
CA PHE A 2 9.17 4.63 7.73
C PHE A 2 9.58 4.86 9.20
N HIS A 3 10.88 5.08 9.48
CA HIS A 3 11.38 5.42 10.83
C HIS A 3 10.66 6.62 11.47
N GLU A 4 10.40 7.65 10.68
CA GLU A 4 9.71 8.87 11.15
C GLU A 4 8.24 8.59 11.46
N GLU A 5 7.58 7.72 10.68
CA GLU A 5 6.21 7.28 10.96
C GLU A 5 6.14 6.54 12.29
N ILE A 6 7.01 5.56 12.50
CA ILE A 6 7.03 4.80 13.75
C ILE A 6 7.34 5.70 14.94
N LEU A 7 8.35 6.59 14.82
CA LEU A 7 8.67 7.54 15.88
C LEU A 7 7.49 8.48 16.20
N ARG A 8 6.77 8.93 15.17
CA ARG A 8 5.57 9.74 15.35
C ARG A 8 4.49 8.98 16.13
N LEU A 9 4.25 7.69 15.81
CA LEU A 9 3.28 6.86 16.52
C LEU A 9 3.66 6.69 17.99
N ILE A 10 4.94 6.42 18.29
CA ILE A 10 5.43 6.31 19.67
C ILE A 10 5.21 7.62 20.44
N ASN A 11 5.47 8.78 19.80
CA ASN A 11 5.29 10.09 20.42
C ASN A 11 3.82 10.48 20.66
N LEU A 12 2.84 9.76 20.12
CA LEU A 12 1.43 9.95 20.46
C LEU A 12 1.11 9.49 21.88
N HIS A 13 1.94 8.62 22.48
CA HIS A 13 1.77 8.09 23.81
C HIS A 13 0.41 7.41 24.03
N HIS A 14 -0.11 6.73 23.04
CA HIS A 14 -1.29 5.86 23.10
C HIS A 14 -1.27 4.87 21.94
N GLU A 15 -1.95 3.77 22.08
CA GLU A 15 -2.22 2.82 21.00
C GLU A 15 -3.35 3.28 20.09
N GLY A 16 -3.49 2.64 18.92
CA GLY A 16 -4.54 2.98 17.97
C GLY A 16 -5.06 1.78 17.17
N SER A 17 -5.91 2.07 16.21
CA SER A 17 -6.58 1.06 15.41
C SER A 17 -5.66 0.26 14.47
N TYR A 18 -4.45 0.75 14.21
CA TYR A 18 -3.47 0.09 13.35
C TYR A 18 -2.05 0.05 13.95
N TRP A 19 -1.86 0.42 15.21
CA TRP A 19 -0.59 0.21 15.92
C TRP A 19 -0.83 -0.20 17.36
N ASP A 20 0.10 -1.00 17.88
CA ASP A 20 0.08 -1.58 19.21
C ASP A 20 1.50 -1.61 19.78
N PHE A 21 1.67 -1.41 21.05
CA PHE A 21 2.97 -1.43 21.71
C PHE A 21 3.17 -2.70 22.52
N LYS A 22 4.37 -3.23 22.50
CA LYS A 22 4.78 -4.36 23.31
C LYS A 22 6.13 -4.07 23.94
N LYS A 23 6.23 -4.27 25.24
CA LYS A 23 7.48 -4.08 25.98
C LYS A 23 8.58 -5.05 25.53
N GLN A 24 8.21 -6.29 25.20
CA GLN A 24 9.09 -7.38 24.78
C GLN A 24 8.39 -8.30 23.81
N TRP A 25 9.14 -9.19 23.16
CA TRP A 25 8.57 -10.18 22.27
C TRP A 25 7.65 -11.17 23.00
N TYR A 26 6.66 -11.68 22.31
CA TYR A 26 5.66 -12.61 22.83
C TYR A 26 6.30 -13.92 23.30
N SER A 27 6.07 -14.28 24.54
CA SER A 27 6.37 -15.61 25.09
C SER A 27 5.31 -16.63 24.66
N ASP A 28 4.06 -16.22 24.48
CA ASP A 28 2.96 -17.06 24.01
C ASP A 28 2.71 -16.83 22.50
N LYS A 29 2.67 -17.95 21.78
CA LYS A 29 2.36 -17.97 20.34
C LYS A 29 0.88 -17.69 20.04
N CYS A 30 0.00 -17.92 21.01
CA CYS A 30 -1.43 -17.64 20.88
C CYS A 30 -1.66 -16.13 20.83
N ASP A 31 -1.06 -15.39 21.75
CA ASP A 31 -1.18 -13.93 21.83
C ASP A 31 -0.60 -13.28 20.55
N LEU A 32 0.59 -13.74 20.12
CA LEU A 32 1.19 -13.26 18.88
C LEU A 32 0.27 -13.48 17.65
N LEU A 33 -0.32 -14.67 17.54
CA LEU A 33 -1.21 -14.98 16.41
C LEU A 33 -2.50 -14.17 16.49
N HIS A 34 -3.06 -14.00 17.67
CA HIS A 34 -4.27 -13.22 17.90
C HIS A 34 -4.06 -11.75 17.51
N ASP A 35 -2.97 -11.14 17.96
CA ASP A 35 -2.64 -9.76 17.62
C ASP A 35 -2.40 -9.58 16.11
N ILE A 36 -1.67 -10.50 15.47
CA ILE A 36 -1.47 -10.46 14.00
C ILE A 36 -2.82 -10.56 13.27
N ILE A 37 -3.74 -11.43 13.70
CA ILE A 37 -5.06 -11.54 13.06
C ILE A 37 -5.87 -10.26 13.26
N CYS A 38 -5.89 -9.70 14.46
CA CYS A 38 -6.59 -8.44 14.75
C CYS A 38 -6.05 -7.30 13.91
N MET A 39 -4.72 -7.18 13.80
CA MET A 39 -4.06 -6.17 12.99
C MET A 39 -4.30 -6.35 11.48
N ALA A 40 -4.30 -7.61 10.99
CA ALA A 40 -4.59 -7.90 9.58
C ALA A 40 -6.05 -7.59 9.20
N ASN A 41 -6.95 -7.64 10.18
CA ASN A 41 -8.35 -7.30 10.05
C ASN A 41 -8.66 -5.87 10.55
N ASN A 42 -7.67 -4.96 10.56
CA ASN A 42 -7.94 -3.56 10.90
C ASN A 42 -8.92 -2.92 9.91
N LEU A 43 -9.66 -1.93 10.39
CA LEU A 43 -10.70 -1.25 9.61
C LEU A 43 -10.20 0.01 8.89
N GLU A 44 -8.90 0.36 9.05
CA GLU A 44 -8.32 1.60 8.51
C GLU A 44 -7.84 1.47 7.05
N ASN A 45 -7.96 0.28 6.46
CA ASN A 45 -7.50 -0.03 5.10
C ASN A 45 -6.03 0.37 4.82
N ARG A 46 -5.14 0.09 5.77
CA ARG A 46 -3.71 0.40 5.72
C ARG A 46 -2.90 -0.67 6.46
N ASP A 47 -1.57 -0.64 6.28
CA ASP A 47 -0.65 -1.46 7.06
C ASP A 47 -0.81 -1.19 8.55
N ALA A 48 -0.63 -2.24 9.36
CA ALA A 48 -0.67 -2.16 10.80
C ALA A 48 0.68 -2.56 11.41
N TYR A 49 0.95 -2.03 12.60
CA TYR A 49 2.25 -2.14 13.25
C TYR A 49 2.12 -2.69 14.67
N ILE A 50 2.88 -3.75 14.99
CA ILE A 50 3.12 -4.16 16.37
C ILE A 50 4.54 -3.75 16.71
N ILE A 51 4.69 -2.75 17.56
CA ILE A 51 5.96 -2.10 17.88
C ILE A 51 6.49 -2.70 19.19
N VAL A 52 7.55 -3.50 19.07
CA VAL A 52 8.14 -4.25 20.19
C VAL A 52 9.37 -3.54 20.71
N GLY A 53 9.41 -3.28 22.00
CA GLY A 53 10.46 -2.52 22.69
C GLY A 53 9.96 -1.17 23.22
N ILE A 54 8.65 -1.04 23.49
CA ILE A 54 8.06 0.18 24.06
C ILE A 54 7.37 -0.18 25.38
N ASP A 55 7.74 0.49 26.46
CA ASP A 55 7.19 0.29 27.80
C ASP A 55 6.17 1.40 28.10
N GLU A 56 4.90 1.12 27.83
CA GLU A 56 3.79 2.07 28.01
C GLU A 56 3.61 2.51 29.45
N GLU A 57 3.78 1.58 30.40
CA GLU A 57 3.62 1.86 31.83
C GLU A 57 4.68 2.85 32.35
N ASN A 58 5.83 2.94 31.67
CA ASN A 58 6.92 3.83 32.00
C ASN A 58 7.11 4.94 30.95
N ASN A 59 6.02 5.62 30.63
CA ASN A 59 6.00 6.79 29.73
C ASN A 59 6.56 6.47 28.32
N PHE A 60 6.16 5.33 27.75
CA PHE A 60 6.56 4.88 26.41
C PHE A 60 8.08 4.82 26.21
N ARG A 61 8.79 4.43 27.28
CA ARG A 61 10.24 4.31 27.27
C ARG A 61 10.68 3.20 26.32
N PHE A 62 11.76 3.48 25.57
CA PHE A 62 12.42 2.50 24.72
C PHE A 62 13.10 1.40 25.57
N ILE A 63 12.87 0.16 25.19
CA ILE A 63 13.50 -1.05 25.73
C ILE A 63 14.25 -1.75 24.60
N ASP A 64 15.53 -2.04 24.83
CA ASP A 64 16.34 -2.77 23.87
C ASP A 64 15.90 -4.24 23.79
N VAL A 65 15.42 -4.66 22.61
CA VAL A 65 14.99 -6.04 22.36
C VAL A 65 16.01 -6.84 21.57
N SER A 66 17.22 -6.31 21.32
CA SER A 66 18.25 -6.98 20.54
C SER A 66 18.64 -8.37 21.10
N LYS A 67 18.53 -8.55 22.42
CA LYS A 67 18.85 -9.79 23.15
C LYS A 67 17.62 -10.53 23.69
N ASP A 68 16.43 -10.16 23.27
CA ASP A 68 15.20 -10.85 23.69
C ASP A 68 15.22 -12.30 23.20
N SER A 69 15.09 -13.25 24.12
CA SER A 69 15.13 -14.70 23.82
C SER A 69 13.94 -15.15 22.95
N ASN A 70 12.85 -14.40 22.94
CA ASN A 70 11.67 -14.69 22.13
C ASN A 70 11.66 -13.96 20.78
N ARG A 71 12.71 -13.17 20.51
CA ARG A 71 12.83 -12.39 19.28
C ARG A 71 12.68 -13.26 18.02
N LYS A 72 11.91 -12.77 17.06
CA LYS A 72 11.67 -13.45 15.79
C LYS A 72 12.04 -12.54 14.62
N ASN A 73 12.54 -13.15 13.57
CA ASN A 73 12.72 -12.47 12.29
C ASN A 73 11.54 -12.76 11.34
N THR A 74 11.54 -12.10 10.21
CA THR A 74 10.50 -12.25 9.16
C THR A 74 10.28 -13.72 8.79
N GLN A 75 11.36 -14.50 8.55
CA GLN A 75 11.23 -15.90 8.15
C GLN A 75 10.51 -16.73 9.21
N MET A 76 10.85 -16.53 10.49
CA MET A 76 10.21 -17.26 11.59
C MET A 76 8.72 -16.95 11.71
N LEU A 77 8.30 -15.68 11.47
CA LEU A 77 6.89 -15.30 11.46
C LEU A 77 6.15 -15.90 10.26
N VAL A 78 6.75 -15.83 9.08
CA VAL A 78 6.17 -16.42 7.85
C VAL A 78 5.97 -17.92 8.01
N ASP A 79 6.98 -18.64 8.51
CA ASP A 79 6.87 -20.10 8.76
C ASP A 79 5.82 -20.40 9.82
N PHE A 80 5.77 -19.60 10.90
CA PHE A 80 4.75 -19.74 11.94
C PHE A 80 3.32 -19.58 11.38
N LEU A 81 3.07 -18.58 10.53
CA LEU A 81 1.75 -18.35 9.91
C LEU A 81 1.42 -19.41 8.85
N LYS A 82 2.43 -19.92 8.13
CA LYS A 82 2.27 -20.97 7.12
C LYS A 82 1.72 -22.28 7.73
N ASP A 83 2.08 -22.57 8.96
CA ASP A 83 1.61 -23.77 9.68
C ASP A 83 0.16 -23.64 10.17
N LYS A 84 -0.45 -22.46 10.05
CA LYS A 84 -1.84 -22.24 10.50
C LYS A 84 -2.81 -22.43 9.35
N LYS A 85 -3.96 -23.06 9.66
CA LYS A 85 -5.00 -23.28 8.68
C LYS A 85 -5.97 -22.10 8.63
N PHE A 86 -5.60 -21.10 7.85
CA PHE A 86 -6.49 -19.99 7.54
C PHE A 86 -7.56 -20.41 6.54
N VAL A 87 -8.78 -19.87 6.71
CA VAL A 87 -9.89 -20.10 5.77
C VAL A 87 -9.54 -19.50 4.41
N GLY A 88 -9.89 -20.25 3.35
CA GLY A 88 -9.57 -19.84 1.97
C GLY A 88 -8.12 -20.02 1.57
N GLY A 89 -7.26 -20.58 2.44
CA GLY A 89 -5.84 -20.81 2.17
C GLY A 89 -5.00 -19.53 2.12
N THR A 90 -5.58 -18.37 2.39
CA THR A 90 -4.88 -17.08 2.45
C THR A 90 -4.54 -16.73 3.89
N ARG A 91 -3.36 -16.18 4.12
CA ARG A 91 -2.86 -15.77 5.43
C ARG A 91 -2.38 -14.32 5.39
N PRO A 92 -2.30 -13.61 6.53
CA PRO A 92 -1.68 -12.30 6.60
C PRO A 92 -0.24 -12.32 6.07
N SER A 93 0.13 -11.28 5.33
CA SER A 93 1.53 -11.00 4.98
C SER A 93 2.15 -10.18 6.10
N VAL A 94 3.32 -10.60 6.56
CA VAL A 94 4.03 -9.93 7.66
C VAL A 94 5.52 -9.89 7.39
N HIS A 95 6.17 -8.82 7.85
CA HIS A 95 7.64 -8.76 7.93
C HIS A 95 8.08 -8.00 9.19
N VAL A 96 9.34 -8.13 9.55
CA VAL A 96 9.93 -7.47 10.72
C VAL A 96 10.94 -6.45 10.24
N GLU A 97 10.74 -5.20 10.64
CA GLU A 97 11.69 -4.10 10.48
C GLU A 97 12.42 -3.87 11.80
N ILE A 98 13.74 -3.72 11.73
CA ILE A 98 14.60 -3.47 12.89
C ILE A 98 15.00 -2.00 12.88
N LEU A 99 14.65 -1.29 13.95
CA LEU A 99 14.92 0.13 14.09
C LEU A 99 15.90 0.37 15.24
N ASP A 100 17.04 0.98 14.93
CA ASP A 100 18.04 1.37 15.92
C ASP A 100 17.94 2.89 16.19
N TYR A 101 17.57 3.22 17.40
CA TYR A 101 17.50 4.61 17.88
C TYR A 101 18.73 5.03 18.68
N GLY A 102 19.80 4.25 18.70
CA GLY A 102 21.06 4.51 19.42
C GLY A 102 20.97 4.23 20.93
N VAL A 103 19.82 4.46 21.56
CA VAL A 103 19.56 4.15 22.97
C VAL A 103 18.98 2.75 23.15
N ALA A 104 18.32 2.22 22.12
CA ALA A 104 17.72 0.90 22.09
C ALA A 104 17.41 0.48 20.67
N THR A 105 17.50 -0.81 20.42
CA THR A 105 16.98 -1.46 19.19
C THR A 105 15.56 -1.92 19.49
N ILE A 106 14.62 -1.53 18.65
CA ILE A 106 13.23 -2.01 18.69
C ILE A 106 12.91 -2.77 17.41
N ASP A 107 11.91 -3.62 17.45
CA ASP A 107 11.42 -4.35 16.28
C ASP A 107 9.99 -3.92 15.97
N VAL A 108 9.67 -3.83 14.70
CA VAL A 108 8.31 -3.54 14.24
C VAL A 108 7.83 -4.70 13.39
N ILE A 109 6.80 -5.41 13.85
CA ILE A 109 6.10 -6.37 13.02
C ILE A 109 5.12 -5.57 12.17
N VAL A 110 5.41 -5.47 10.88
CA VAL A 110 4.52 -4.86 9.90
C VAL A 110 3.56 -5.93 9.41
N VAL A 111 2.28 -5.68 9.58
CA VAL A 111 1.19 -6.49 9.04
C VAL A 111 0.63 -5.77 7.83
N GLU A 112 0.94 -6.30 6.65
CA GLU A 112 0.62 -5.65 5.39
C GLU A 112 -0.90 -5.59 5.14
N ASN A 113 -1.37 -4.48 4.64
CA ASN A 113 -2.76 -4.31 4.22
C ASN A 113 -3.12 -5.30 3.11
N SER A 114 -4.32 -5.84 3.17
CA SER A 114 -4.77 -6.81 2.18
C SER A 114 -6.28 -6.74 1.98
N TYR A 115 -6.71 -6.95 0.74
CA TYR A 115 -8.12 -7.19 0.41
C TYR A 115 -8.57 -8.64 0.68
N ASN A 116 -7.67 -9.53 1.08
CA ASN A 116 -8.04 -10.92 1.43
C ASN A 116 -8.70 -11.06 2.81
N THR A 117 -9.17 -9.96 3.40
CA THR A 117 -9.93 -9.96 4.65
C THR A 117 -11.31 -10.63 4.49
N PRO A 118 -11.94 -11.11 5.57
CA PRO A 118 -11.35 -11.30 6.89
C PRO A 118 -10.40 -12.48 6.95
N PHE A 119 -9.30 -12.34 7.71
CA PHE A 119 -8.42 -13.45 8.05
C PHE A 119 -8.93 -14.12 9.33
N TYR A 120 -9.17 -15.42 9.29
CA TYR A 120 -9.59 -16.23 10.43
C TYR A 120 -9.21 -17.69 10.24
N LEU A 121 -9.15 -18.44 11.33
CA LEU A 121 -8.72 -19.82 11.31
C LEU A 121 -9.87 -20.77 10.98
N ALA A 122 -9.59 -21.78 10.14
CA ALA A 122 -10.49 -22.91 9.89
C ALA A 122 -10.48 -23.91 11.04
N GLU A 123 -9.39 -24.00 11.79
CA GLU A 123 -9.22 -24.89 12.93
C GLU A 123 -8.78 -24.09 14.16
N ARG A 124 -9.22 -24.54 15.32
CA ARG A 124 -8.84 -23.92 16.60
C ARG A 124 -7.33 -24.01 16.83
N PHE A 125 -6.74 -22.91 17.29
CA PHE A 125 -5.37 -22.88 17.75
C PHE A 125 -5.30 -22.35 19.19
N GLN A 126 -5.03 -23.24 20.14
CA GLN A 126 -5.05 -22.93 21.59
C GLN A 126 -6.39 -22.29 22.00
N GLN A 127 -6.38 -20.99 22.38
CA GLN A 127 -7.57 -20.24 22.78
C GLN A 127 -8.28 -19.58 21.61
N ILE A 128 -7.60 -19.38 20.46
CA ILE A 128 -8.21 -18.80 19.25
C ILE A 128 -9.22 -19.79 18.67
N GLN A 129 -10.47 -19.36 18.57
CA GLN A 129 -11.56 -20.20 18.10
C GLN A 129 -11.53 -20.38 16.57
N ALA A 130 -11.94 -21.56 16.10
CA ALA A 130 -12.18 -21.78 14.68
C ALA A 130 -13.36 -20.92 14.20
N ASN A 131 -13.26 -20.38 12.99
CA ASN A 131 -14.31 -19.59 12.32
C ASN A 131 -14.73 -18.30 13.05
N SER A 132 -13.98 -17.88 14.07
CA SER A 132 -14.17 -16.58 14.73
C SER A 132 -13.34 -15.51 14.02
N ILE A 133 -13.94 -14.35 13.77
CA ILE A 133 -13.30 -13.20 13.17
C ILE A 133 -12.91 -12.23 14.29
N TYR A 134 -11.65 -11.86 14.34
CA TYR A 134 -11.09 -10.92 15.31
C TYR A 134 -10.68 -9.66 14.59
N THR A 135 -10.97 -8.50 15.19
CA THR A 135 -10.63 -7.17 14.68
C THR A 135 -10.00 -6.33 15.78
N ARG A 136 -9.33 -5.26 15.40
CA ARG A 136 -8.92 -4.21 16.32
C ARG A 136 -9.75 -2.96 16.08
N ILE A 137 -10.26 -2.38 17.17
CA ILE A 137 -11.03 -1.14 17.16
C ILE A 137 -10.37 -0.19 18.13
N GLN A 138 -9.92 0.97 17.65
CA GLN A 138 -9.11 1.88 18.45
C GLN A 138 -7.89 1.15 19.03
N ASP A 139 -7.76 1.06 20.33
CA ASP A 139 -6.69 0.40 21.07
C ASP A 139 -7.03 -1.02 21.56
N THR A 140 -8.19 -1.55 21.18
CA THR A 140 -8.69 -2.80 21.76
C THR A 140 -8.91 -3.87 20.70
N ASN A 141 -8.32 -5.04 20.95
CA ASN A 141 -8.56 -6.26 20.17
C ASN A 141 -9.89 -6.91 20.57
N THR A 142 -10.59 -7.53 19.62
CA THR A 142 -11.71 -8.41 19.93
C THR A 142 -11.28 -9.47 20.96
N PRO A 143 -11.98 -9.66 22.06
CA PRO A 143 -11.63 -10.69 23.06
C PRO A 143 -11.49 -12.07 22.43
N ILE A 144 -10.52 -12.86 22.87
CA ILE A 144 -10.16 -14.16 22.26
C ILE A 144 -11.28 -15.20 22.32
N ASP A 145 -12.21 -15.05 23.25
CA ASP A 145 -13.41 -15.91 23.47
C ASP A 145 -14.65 -15.42 22.68
N LYS A 146 -14.54 -14.33 21.92
CA LYS A 146 -15.62 -13.70 21.16
C LYS A 146 -15.30 -13.62 19.68
N SER A 147 -16.24 -13.19 18.91
CA SER A 147 -16.05 -12.76 17.52
C SER A 147 -16.35 -11.27 17.41
N ALA A 148 -15.77 -10.62 16.40
CA ALA A 148 -16.01 -9.22 16.10
C ALA A 148 -17.52 -8.95 15.83
N ASP A 149 -17.91 -7.70 16.08
CA ASP A 149 -19.27 -7.22 15.81
C ASP A 149 -19.63 -7.35 14.34
N ILE A 150 -20.90 -7.61 14.06
CA ILE A 150 -21.38 -7.85 12.70
C ILE A 150 -21.05 -6.71 11.73
N ASN A 151 -21.11 -5.46 12.18
CA ASN A 151 -20.77 -4.30 11.35
C ASN A 151 -19.30 -4.32 10.89
N ASN A 152 -18.39 -4.74 11.76
CA ASN A 152 -16.95 -4.85 11.45
C ASN A 152 -16.71 -6.02 10.49
N VAL A 153 -17.37 -7.14 10.72
CA VAL A 153 -17.33 -8.30 9.82
C VAL A 153 -17.85 -7.94 8.43
N GLU A 154 -18.97 -7.21 8.36
CA GLU A 154 -19.53 -6.71 7.10
C GLU A 154 -18.55 -5.76 6.38
N TYR A 155 -17.91 -4.86 7.11
CA TYR A 155 -16.87 -3.98 6.54
C TYR A 155 -15.72 -4.77 5.91
N LEU A 156 -15.21 -5.79 6.61
CA LEU A 156 -14.12 -6.63 6.09
C LEU A 156 -14.53 -7.40 4.82
N TRP A 157 -15.77 -7.87 4.72
CA TRP A 157 -16.27 -8.45 3.50
C TRP A 157 -16.46 -7.42 2.38
N LYS A 158 -16.99 -6.23 2.68
CA LYS A 158 -17.06 -5.12 1.71
C LYS A 158 -15.68 -4.74 1.19
N LYS A 159 -14.67 -4.70 2.08
CA LYS A 159 -13.27 -4.50 1.69
C LYS A 159 -12.81 -5.58 0.72
N ARG A 160 -13.04 -6.85 1.02
CA ARG A 160 -12.69 -7.99 0.16
C ARG A 160 -13.27 -7.87 -1.25
N PHE A 161 -14.50 -7.41 -1.34
CA PHE A 161 -15.21 -7.26 -2.62
C PHE A 161 -15.02 -5.87 -3.25
N HIS A 162 -14.07 -5.08 -2.77
CA HIS A 162 -13.82 -3.71 -3.27
C HIS A 162 -15.05 -2.79 -3.23
N MET A 163 -15.98 -3.04 -2.32
CA MET A 163 -17.19 -2.22 -2.17
C MET A 163 -16.95 -0.96 -1.35
N ILE A 164 -15.82 -0.88 -0.63
CA ILE A 164 -15.41 0.31 0.13
C ILE A 164 -14.53 1.26 -0.68
N ASP A 165 -14.02 0.80 -1.83
CA ASP A 165 -13.07 1.58 -2.62
C ASP A 165 -13.76 2.79 -3.25
N THR A 166 -13.07 3.91 -3.20
CA THR A 166 -13.44 5.11 -3.95
C THR A 166 -13.30 4.87 -5.46
N PRO A 167 -13.97 5.66 -6.31
CA PRO A 167 -13.80 5.52 -7.75
C PRO A 167 -12.35 5.56 -8.24
N ILE A 168 -11.48 6.37 -7.60
CA ILE A 168 -10.07 6.45 -7.97
C ILE A 168 -9.27 5.19 -7.57
N GLU A 169 -9.59 4.57 -6.44
CA GLU A 169 -8.98 3.31 -6.04
C GLU A 169 -9.39 2.17 -6.98
N LYS A 170 -10.64 2.15 -7.43
CA LYS A 170 -11.11 1.19 -8.43
C LYS A 170 -10.40 1.34 -9.77
N PHE A 171 -10.04 2.56 -10.18
CA PHE A 171 -9.23 2.76 -11.38
C PHE A 171 -7.92 2.00 -11.34
N ARG A 172 -7.22 1.95 -10.18
CA ARG A 172 -5.97 1.18 -10.04
C ARG A 172 -6.14 -0.29 -10.41
N TYR A 173 -7.29 -0.85 -10.05
CA TYR A 173 -7.67 -2.22 -10.35
C TYR A 173 -7.94 -2.42 -11.82
N TYR A 174 -8.80 -1.58 -12.38
CA TYR A 174 -9.25 -1.71 -13.76
C TYR A 174 -8.10 -1.47 -14.75
N LEU A 175 -7.16 -0.59 -14.44
CA LEU A 175 -5.96 -0.37 -15.26
C LEU A 175 -5.02 -1.58 -15.32
N LEU A 176 -5.06 -2.47 -14.33
CA LEU A 176 -4.29 -3.71 -14.35
C LEU A 176 -4.94 -4.78 -15.24
N ASP A 177 -6.23 -4.70 -15.46
CA ASP A 177 -7.01 -5.59 -16.32
C ASP A 177 -7.13 -5.00 -17.74
N LYS A 178 -5.99 -4.98 -18.45
CA LYS A 178 -5.83 -4.29 -19.74
C LYS A 178 -6.73 -4.81 -20.84
N ASP A 179 -7.02 -6.11 -20.83
CA ASP A 179 -7.77 -6.78 -21.90
C ASP A 179 -9.26 -6.40 -21.90
N ASN A 180 -9.74 -5.84 -20.79
CA ASN A 180 -11.11 -5.38 -20.63
C ASN A 180 -11.33 -3.89 -20.91
N TRP A 181 -10.42 -3.24 -21.63
CA TRP A 181 -10.59 -1.86 -22.09
C TRP A 181 -10.85 -1.82 -23.61
N SER A 182 -11.80 -0.98 -24.01
CA SER A 182 -12.12 -0.73 -25.42
C SER A 182 -12.03 0.76 -25.73
N GLN A 183 -11.70 1.05 -27.00
CA GLN A 183 -11.67 2.43 -27.52
C GLN A 183 -12.99 2.73 -28.22
N SER A 184 -13.54 3.90 -27.96
CA SER A 184 -14.70 4.40 -28.70
C SER A 184 -14.31 4.77 -30.13
N SER A 185 -15.18 4.48 -31.11
CA SER A 185 -14.90 4.73 -32.51
C SER A 185 -14.77 6.23 -32.80
N GLY A 186 -13.57 6.67 -33.15
CA GLY A 186 -13.31 8.05 -33.61
C GLY A 186 -13.00 9.06 -32.50
N GLU A 187 -12.81 8.62 -31.26
CA GLU A 187 -12.48 9.47 -30.13
C GLU A 187 -11.27 8.91 -29.37
N ASP A 188 -10.45 9.79 -28.80
CA ASP A 188 -9.37 9.41 -27.87
C ASP A 188 -9.96 9.11 -26.47
N HIS A 189 -10.92 8.19 -26.46
CA HIS A 189 -11.71 7.81 -25.32
C HIS A 189 -11.68 6.29 -25.12
N LEU A 190 -11.12 5.86 -23.99
CA LEU A 190 -11.10 4.47 -23.55
C LEU A 190 -12.13 4.28 -22.45
N TYR A 191 -12.82 3.16 -22.44
CA TYR A 191 -13.74 2.79 -21.37
C TYR A 191 -13.52 1.34 -20.92
N TYR A 192 -13.78 1.08 -19.65
CA TYR A 192 -13.67 -0.27 -19.10
C TYR A 192 -14.93 -1.07 -19.38
N ASN A 193 -14.81 -2.20 -20.08
CA ASN A 193 -15.95 -2.95 -20.63
C ASN A 193 -16.96 -3.44 -19.60
N LEU A 194 -16.46 -3.83 -18.40
CA LEU A 194 -17.33 -4.33 -17.33
C LEU A 194 -18.07 -3.22 -16.58
N TYR A 195 -17.49 -2.01 -16.55
CA TYR A 195 -18.03 -0.83 -15.88
C TYR A 195 -17.75 0.41 -16.74
N PRO A 196 -18.56 0.65 -17.80
CA PRO A 196 -18.27 1.71 -18.79
C PRO A 196 -18.31 3.14 -18.24
N GLU A 197 -18.84 3.32 -17.03
CA GLU A 197 -18.77 4.59 -16.30
C GLU A 197 -17.33 5.00 -15.94
N TYR A 198 -16.36 4.09 -16.01
CA TYR A 198 -14.93 4.35 -15.84
C TYR A 198 -14.30 4.53 -17.21
N SER A 199 -13.80 5.72 -17.48
CA SER A 199 -13.22 6.06 -18.76
C SER A 199 -11.94 6.88 -18.64
N ILE A 200 -11.15 6.83 -19.70
CA ILE A 200 -9.92 7.62 -19.82
C ILE A 200 -10.07 8.44 -21.09
N ASN A 201 -9.98 9.76 -20.96
CA ASN A 201 -9.98 10.66 -22.08
C ASN A 201 -8.61 11.26 -22.27
N PHE A 202 -8.23 11.49 -23.51
CA PHE A 202 -7.09 12.30 -23.87
C PHE A 202 -7.58 13.57 -24.55
N GLU A 203 -7.16 14.72 -24.02
CA GLU A 203 -7.37 16.02 -24.64
C GLU A 203 -6.03 16.56 -25.10
N GLN A 204 -5.90 16.84 -26.39
CA GLN A 204 -4.69 17.45 -26.94
C GLN A 204 -4.53 18.87 -26.39
N ASP A 205 -3.32 19.21 -25.96
CA ASP A 205 -2.95 20.53 -25.50
C ASP A 205 -2.20 21.26 -26.64
N GLU A 206 -2.51 22.53 -26.83
CA GLU A 206 -1.88 23.37 -27.86
C GLU A 206 -0.45 23.83 -27.49
N ARG A 207 0.10 23.33 -26.37
CA ARG A 207 1.47 23.68 -25.97
C ARG A 207 2.46 23.28 -27.05
N ASP A 208 3.34 24.22 -27.44
CA ASP A 208 4.47 23.93 -28.29
C ASP A 208 5.41 22.94 -27.60
N GLY A 209 5.72 21.85 -28.32
CA GLY A 209 6.62 20.82 -27.82
C GLY A 209 8.08 21.26 -27.87
N TYR A 210 8.79 21.04 -26.78
CA TYR A 210 10.25 21.04 -26.80
C TYR A 210 10.75 19.62 -27.02
N GLU A 211 12.01 19.50 -27.48
CA GLU A 211 12.68 18.22 -27.62
C GLU A 211 12.53 17.38 -26.34
N TYR A 212 12.09 16.13 -26.51
CA TYR A 212 11.80 15.24 -25.38
C TYR A 212 12.47 13.89 -25.58
N TYR A 213 13.21 13.44 -24.59
CA TYR A 213 13.89 12.15 -24.59
C TYR A 213 13.20 11.20 -23.61
N PHE A 214 12.74 10.07 -24.13
CA PHE A 214 12.09 9.04 -23.34
C PHE A 214 12.46 7.65 -23.87
N PHE A 215 12.96 6.75 -23.02
CA PHE A 215 13.42 5.41 -23.40
C PHE A 215 14.31 5.38 -24.67
N ASN A 216 15.33 6.20 -24.72
CA ASN A 216 16.19 6.36 -25.90
C ASN A 216 15.50 6.92 -27.15
N GLN A 217 14.29 7.39 -27.04
CA GLN A 217 13.58 8.12 -28.09
C GLN A 217 13.93 9.61 -28.03
N CYS A 218 14.16 10.19 -29.19
CA CYS A 218 14.28 11.62 -29.35
C CYS A 218 13.16 12.07 -30.28
N ASN A 219 12.28 12.94 -29.82
CA ASN A 219 11.21 13.48 -30.64
C ASN A 219 11.26 15.02 -30.54
N HIS A 220 11.47 15.65 -31.72
CA HIS A 220 11.58 17.10 -31.78
C HIS A 220 10.24 17.82 -31.63
N ASN A 221 9.14 17.13 -31.93
CA ASN A 221 7.77 17.65 -31.82
C ASN A 221 6.88 16.69 -31.02
N PRO A 222 7.06 16.57 -29.71
CA PRO A 222 6.15 15.78 -28.90
C PRO A 222 4.78 16.46 -28.86
N HIS A 223 3.74 15.63 -28.89
CA HIS A 223 2.36 16.09 -28.74
C HIS A 223 1.99 16.03 -27.25
N TRP A 224 1.71 17.18 -26.69
CA TRP A 224 1.27 17.26 -25.30
C TRP A 224 -0.24 17.16 -25.19
N GLY A 225 -0.71 16.67 -24.07
CA GLY A 225 -2.12 16.60 -23.76
C GLY A 225 -2.39 16.32 -22.30
N ILE A 226 -3.65 16.18 -21.99
CA ILE A 226 -4.14 15.89 -20.64
C ILE A 226 -4.83 14.53 -20.69
N ILE A 227 -4.38 13.62 -19.85
CA ILE A 227 -5.04 12.34 -19.57
C ILE A 227 -5.99 12.55 -18.39
N GLN A 228 -7.27 12.36 -18.64
CA GLN A 228 -8.31 12.49 -17.61
C GLN A 228 -8.84 11.11 -17.23
N LEU A 229 -8.76 10.75 -15.95
CA LEU A 229 -9.47 9.60 -15.41
C LEU A 229 -10.87 10.05 -14.98
N LYS A 230 -11.91 9.50 -15.59
CA LYS A 230 -13.30 9.93 -15.39
C LYS A 230 -14.15 8.81 -14.80
N TYR A 231 -14.99 9.19 -13.87
CA TYR A 231 -16.12 8.37 -13.43
C TYR A 231 -17.41 9.06 -13.85
N MET A 232 -18.16 8.44 -14.73
CA MET A 232 -19.27 9.09 -15.45
C MET A 232 -18.78 10.35 -16.15
N SER A 233 -19.39 11.51 -15.87
CA SER A 233 -19.00 12.81 -16.41
C SER A 233 -17.95 13.57 -15.59
N THR A 234 -17.57 13.04 -14.40
CA THR A 234 -16.69 13.74 -13.48
C THR A 234 -15.23 13.34 -13.74
N SER A 235 -14.36 14.32 -13.98
CA SER A 235 -12.91 14.12 -13.97
C SER A 235 -12.47 13.91 -12.52
N LEU A 236 -11.88 12.74 -12.23
CA LEU A 236 -11.35 12.39 -10.90
C LEU A 236 -9.93 12.87 -10.72
N LEU A 237 -9.10 12.68 -11.75
CA LEU A 237 -7.70 13.09 -11.79
C LEU A 237 -7.30 13.42 -13.22
N GLU A 238 -6.32 14.32 -13.32
CA GLU A 238 -5.72 14.74 -14.59
C GLU A 238 -4.20 14.62 -14.50
N PHE A 239 -3.60 14.17 -15.61
CA PHE A 239 -2.17 14.00 -15.73
C PHE A 239 -1.70 14.59 -17.05
N SER A 240 -0.49 15.13 -17.09
CA SER A 240 0.15 15.49 -18.34
C SER A 240 0.44 14.23 -19.14
N GLY A 241 -0.12 14.15 -20.35
CA GLY A 241 0.14 13.11 -21.32
C GLY A 241 1.15 13.57 -22.36
N ILE A 242 1.87 12.62 -22.95
CA ILE A 242 2.81 12.87 -24.02
C ILE A 242 2.68 11.83 -25.13
N GLY A 243 2.48 12.29 -26.35
CA GLY A 243 2.51 11.49 -27.57
C GLY A 243 3.84 11.69 -28.28
N LEU A 244 4.51 10.61 -28.61
CA LEU A 244 5.79 10.57 -29.29
C LEU A 244 5.64 9.82 -30.61
N ASP A 245 6.55 10.13 -31.59
CA ASP A 245 6.59 9.47 -32.86
C ASP A 245 5.22 9.47 -33.60
N GLY A 246 4.59 10.64 -33.68
CA GLY A 246 3.28 10.79 -34.33
C GLY A 246 2.17 10.02 -33.63
N PHE A 247 2.18 9.96 -32.32
CA PHE A 247 1.28 9.16 -31.44
C PHE A 247 1.46 7.64 -31.52
N ASN A 248 2.50 7.12 -32.18
CA ASN A 248 2.82 5.70 -32.13
C ASN A 248 3.15 5.26 -30.67
N TYR A 249 3.67 6.18 -29.86
CA TYR A 249 3.91 5.98 -28.42
C TYR A 249 3.18 7.08 -27.65
N PHE A 250 2.30 6.65 -26.77
CA PHE A 250 1.55 7.55 -25.91
C PHE A 250 1.67 7.09 -24.45
N THR A 251 1.88 8.03 -23.54
CA THR A 251 1.97 7.73 -22.11
C THR A 251 1.77 8.98 -21.27
N ILE A 252 1.66 8.79 -19.95
CA ILE A 252 1.76 9.87 -18.98
C ILE A 252 3.19 10.42 -18.95
N ALA A 253 3.35 11.71 -18.79
CA ALA A 253 4.66 12.33 -18.62
C ALA A 253 5.31 11.86 -17.31
N PRO A 254 6.57 11.37 -17.33
CA PRO A 254 7.27 10.96 -16.14
C PRO A 254 7.63 12.15 -15.25
N GLU A 255 7.85 11.88 -13.97
CA GLU A 255 8.42 12.83 -13.03
C GLU A 255 9.89 13.12 -13.40
N PHE A 256 10.34 14.30 -13.01
CA PHE A 256 11.69 14.78 -13.27
C PHE A 256 12.46 14.89 -11.97
N GLY A 257 13.67 14.37 -11.95
CA GLY A 257 14.59 14.47 -10.81
C GLY A 257 15.98 14.89 -11.25
N TYR A 258 16.77 15.38 -10.31
CA TYR A 258 18.17 15.71 -10.52
C TYR A 258 18.99 15.48 -9.25
N PHE A 259 20.29 15.27 -9.40
CA PHE A 259 21.24 15.27 -8.30
C PHE A 259 22.57 15.87 -8.75
N HIS A 260 23.29 16.45 -7.81
CA HIS A 260 24.61 17.05 -8.03
C HIS A 260 25.69 16.04 -7.64
N LEU A 261 26.68 15.82 -8.51
CA LEU A 261 27.75 14.82 -8.31
C LEU A 261 28.74 15.22 -7.22
N ASP A 262 28.93 16.52 -7.00
CA ASP A 262 29.96 17.07 -6.11
C ASP A 262 29.39 17.87 -4.93
N GLY A 263 28.08 17.84 -4.73
CA GLY A 263 27.43 18.67 -3.70
C GLY A 263 27.43 20.15 -4.01
N SER A 264 27.93 20.58 -5.18
CA SER A 264 27.87 21.95 -5.64
C SER A 264 26.53 22.29 -6.24
N HIS A 265 26.05 23.51 -6.05
CA HIS A 265 24.82 24.00 -6.68
C HIS A 265 25.05 24.55 -8.11
N LEU A 266 26.19 24.26 -8.73
CA LEU A 266 26.55 24.75 -10.06
C LEU A 266 26.12 23.72 -11.10
N ASN A 267 25.51 24.17 -12.18
CA ASN A 267 24.87 23.37 -13.24
C ASN A 267 25.78 22.39 -14.00
N GLU A 268 27.10 22.50 -13.87
CA GLU A 268 28.07 21.75 -14.69
C GLU A 268 28.18 20.26 -14.32
N ASN A 269 27.80 19.89 -13.09
CA ASN A 269 27.87 18.50 -12.57
C ASN A 269 26.49 17.97 -12.12
N THR A 270 25.42 18.42 -12.77
CA THR A 270 24.05 17.99 -12.45
C THR A 270 23.63 16.89 -13.39
N ILE A 271 23.22 15.75 -12.84
CA ILE A 271 22.60 14.66 -13.58
C ILE A 271 21.08 14.79 -13.47
N TYR A 272 20.42 14.83 -14.61
CA TYR A 272 18.97 14.86 -14.75
C TYR A 272 18.46 13.48 -15.13
N PHE A 273 17.32 13.08 -14.55
CA PHE A 273 16.69 11.81 -14.87
C PHE A 273 15.16 11.93 -14.82
N LYS A 274 14.49 11.03 -15.51
CA LYS A 274 13.04 10.91 -15.51
C LYS A 274 12.67 9.58 -14.91
N TYR A 275 11.58 9.53 -14.12
CA TYR A 275 11.21 8.32 -13.39
C TYR A 275 9.71 8.23 -13.14
N PHE A 276 9.29 7.01 -12.81
CA PHE A 276 8.00 6.72 -12.21
C PHE A 276 8.23 6.01 -10.88
N VAL A 277 7.51 6.41 -9.86
CA VAL A 277 7.54 5.71 -8.58
C VAL A 277 6.78 4.39 -8.73
N LYS A 278 7.47 3.26 -8.57
CA LYS A 278 6.88 1.93 -8.71
C LYS A 278 5.64 1.78 -7.81
N GLY A 279 4.53 1.30 -8.39
CA GLY A 279 3.25 1.12 -7.69
C GLY A 279 2.43 2.41 -7.54
N SER A 280 2.94 3.58 -7.94
CA SER A 280 2.12 4.80 -8.02
C SER A 280 1.09 4.71 -9.15
N LEU A 281 0.04 5.52 -9.08
CA LEU A 281 -0.96 5.58 -10.16
C LEU A 281 -0.33 6.01 -11.50
N PRO A 282 0.56 7.02 -11.58
CA PRO A 282 1.31 7.32 -12.79
C PRO A 282 2.08 6.13 -13.37
N TYR A 283 2.73 5.34 -12.52
CA TYR A 283 3.42 4.11 -12.96
C TYR A 283 2.45 3.08 -13.55
N ILE A 284 1.28 2.91 -12.96
CA ILE A 284 0.25 1.99 -13.45
C ILE A 284 -0.30 2.47 -14.80
N ILE A 285 -0.59 3.77 -14.94
CA ILE A 285 -1.07 4.37 -16.20
C ILE A 285 0.00 4.25 -17.28
N HIS A 286 1.27 4.53 -16.96
CA HIS A 286 2.37 4.35 -17.91
C HIS A 286 2.41 2.92 -18.43
N ASN A 287 2.39 1.94 -17.52
CA ASN A 287 2.39 0.52 -17.92
C ASN A 287 1.12 0.12 -18.70
N PHE A 288 -0.01 0.76 -18.43
CA PHE A 288 -1.26 0.53 -19.17
C PHE A 288 -1.11 0.91 -20.63
N TYR A 289 -0.54 2.06 -20.95
CA TYR A 289 -0.31 2.52 -22.33
C TYR A 289 0.90 1.87 -22.99
N TYR A 290 1.94 1.56 -22.23
CA TYR A 290 3.15 0.95 -22.76
C TYR A 290 2.91 -0.54 -23.05
N ARG A 291 2.94 -0.89 -24.34
CA ARG A 291 2.80 -2.24 -24.87
C ARG A 291 4.12 -2.75 -25.42
#